data_61ec1fd824e9766c4849f875588b07fd
#
_entry.id   61ec1fd824e9766c4849f875588b07fd
#
_cell.length_a   1.000
_cell.length_b   1.000
_cell.length_c   1.000
_cell.angle_alpha   90.00
_cell.angle_beta   90.00
_cell.angle_gamma   90.00
#
_symmetry.space_group_name_H-M   'P 1'
#
loop_
_entity.id
_entity.type
_entity.pdbx_description
1 polymer ?
#
loop_
_entity_poly.entity_id
_entity_poly.type
_entity_poly.pdbx_seq_one_letter_code
_entity_poly.pdbx_strand_id
1 'polypeptide(L)'
;MGCIVGIDYGSKRTGLATTDPQQIIASSLASLPTTEVLSYLKTYCKEVNVEAFVVGQPLQKDGTPSAIETEIQHFIGQLKAAFSECAIARYDERYTSKIAAQTLLESGIKKKQRRDKSILDRISATLLLQSYLDFKSNML
;
A
#
# COMPACT_ATOMS: atom_id res chain seq x y z
N MET A 1 -11.53 -6.30 -15.28
CA MET A 1 -10.32 -6.11 -14.49
C MET A 1 -10.66 -5.40 -13.18
N GLY A 2 -10.01 -5.79 -12.11
CA GLY A 2 -10.24 -5.19 -10.81
C GLY A 2 -9.11 -4.24 -10.40
N CYS A 3 -9.38 -3.44 -9.38
CA CYS A 3 -8.38 -2.56 -8.80
C CYS A 3 -7.37 -3.34 -7.95
N ILE A 4 -6.22 -2.76 -7.73
CA ILE A 4 -5.24 -3.26 -6.77
C ILE A 4 -5.21 -2.29 -5.60
N VAL A 5 -5.19 -2.82 -4.38
CA VAL A 5 -5.07 -2.00 -3.16
C VAL A 5 -3.67 -2.18 -2.59
N GLY A 6 -2.99 -1.08 -2.37
CA GLY A 6 -1.68 -1.05 -1.71
C GLY A 6 -1.84 -0.81 -0.22
N ILE A 7 -1.10 -1.54 0.58
CA ILE A 7 -1.17 -1.48 2.04
C ILE A 7 0.23 -1.23 2.60
N ASP A 8 0.41 -0.08 3.21
CA ASP A 8 1.62 0.26 3.95
C ASP A 8 1.31 0.08 5.44
N TYR A 9 1.57 -1.14 5.93
CA TYR A 9 1.20 -1.55 7.27
C TYR A 9 2.09 -0.90 8.32
N GLY A 10 1.47 -0.32 9.33
CA GLY A 10 2.16 0.16 10.54
C GLY A 10 1.51 -0.44 11.77
N SER A 11 2.24 -0.52 12.87
CA SER A 11 1.72 -1.10 14.13
C SER A 11 0.50 -0.35 14.65
N LYS A 12 0.48 0.96 14.52
CA LYS A 12 -0.61 1.81 15.03
C LYS A 12 -1.51 2.32 13.93
N ARG A 13 -0.94 2.73 12.80
CA ARG A 13 -1.66 3.30 11.67
C ARG A 13 -1.19 2.61 10.38
N THR A 14 -2.11 2.48 9.46
CA THR A 14 -1.86 1.86 8.15
C THR A 14 -2.35 2.77 7.06
N GLY A 15 -1.51 2.97 6.04
CA GLY A 15 -1.88 3.73 4.85
C GLY A 15 -2.40 2.81 3.75
N LEU A 16 -3.41 3.28 3.03
CA LEU A 16 -4.01 2.54 1.93
C LEU A 16 -4.01 3.39 0.65
N ALA A 17 -3.75 2.73 -0.46
CA ALA A 17 -3.86 3.31 -1.79
C ALA A 17 -4.61 2.35 -2.70
N THR A 18 -5.12 2.85 -3.81
CA THR A 18 -5.86 2.03 -4.78
C THR A 18 -5.51 2.43 -6.20
N THR A 19 -5.72 1.53 -7.15
CA THR A 19 -5.54 1.84 -8.56
C THR A 19 -6.89 2.07 -9.24
N ASP A 20 -6.82 2.59 -10.48
CA ASP A 20 -7.94 2.53 -11.42
C ASP A 20 -8.17 1.07 -11.85
N PRO A 21 -9.33 0.75 -12.46
CA PRO A 21 -9.59 -0.63 -12.93
C PRO A 21 -8.58 -1.15 -13.94
N GLN A 22 -7.92 -0.26 -14.70
CA GLN A 22 -6.89 -0.63 -15.68
C GLN A 22 -5.50 -0.77 -15.04
N GLN A 23 -5.38 -0.49 -13.74
CA GLN A 23 -4.14 -0.67 -12.99
C GLN A 23 -2.97 0.17 -13.54
N ILE A 24 -3.25 1.41 -13.88
CA ILE A 24 -2.26 2.31 -14.46
C ILE A 24 -1.71 3.29 -13.41
N ILE A 25 -2.59 3.90 -12.62
CA ILE A 25 -2.25 4.97 -11.69
C ILE A 25 -2.71 4.62 -10.27
N ALA A 26 -1.81 4.84 -9.31
CA ALA A 26 -2.13 4.70 -7.88
C ALA A 26 -2.63 6.04 -7.33
N SER A 27 -3.63 5.97 -6.47
CA SER A 27 -4.21 7.12 -5.77
C SER A 27 -4.32 6.83 -4.29
N SER A 28 -4.25 7.86 -3.48
CA SER A 28 -4.46 7.75 -2.03
C SER A 28 -5.90 7.31 -1.74
N LEU A 29 -6.07 6.36 -0.84
CA LEU A 29 -7.38 5.86 -0.44
C LEU A 29 -7.74 6.26 0.99
N ALA A 30 -6.91 5.92 1.96
CA ALA A 30 -7.19 6.21 3.36
C ALA A 30 -5.95 6.07 4.23
N SER A 31 -6.00 6.64 5.42
CA SER A 31 -5.07 6.35 6.51
C SER A 31 -5.90 6.05 7.74
N LEU A 32 -5.71 4.90 8.34
CA LEU A 32 -6.58 4.38 9.39
C LEU A 32 -5.78 3.82 10.56
N PRO A 33 -6.37 3.81 11.77
CA PRO A 33 -5.85 2.94 12.81
C PRO A 33 -5.79 1.49 12.29
N THR A 34 -4.70 0.81 12.54
CA THR A 34 -4.44 -0.53 11.97
C THR A 34 -5.53 -1.53 12.36
N THR A 35 -6.12 -1.38 13.54
CA THR A 35 -7.21 -2.23 14.00
C THR A 35 -8.49 -2.10 13.17
N GLU A 36 -8.63 -1.05 12.38
CA GLU A 36 -9.84 -0.78 11.58
C GLU A 36 -9.67 -1.15 10.10
N VAL A 37 -8.48 -1.57 9.69
CA VAL A 37 -8.17 -1.78 8.26
C VAL A 37 -9.00 -2.90 7.64
N LEU A 38 -9.09 -4.07 8.30
CA LEU A 38 -9.85 -5.19 7.75
C LEU A 38 -11.33 -4.86 7.60
N SER A 39 -11.91 -4.20 8.58
CA SER A 39 -13.29 -3.75 8.55
C SER A 39 -13.53 -2.77 7.41
N TYR A 40 -12.64 -1.82 7.25
CA TYR A 40 -12.69 -0.84 6.16
C TYR A 40 -12.64 -1.54 4.79
N LEU A 41 -11.70 -2.47 4.62
CA LEU A 41 -11.53 -3.18 3.35
C LEU A 41 -12.73 -4.06 3.02
N LYS A 42 -13.36 -4.68 4.02
CA LYS A 42 -14.58 -5.47 3.80
C LYS A 42 -15.71 -4.62 3.23
N THR A 43 -15.86 -3.39 3.73
CA THR A 43 -16.85 -2.44 3.22
C THR A 43 -16.46 -1.96 1.82
N TYR A 44 -15.21 -1.59 1.65
CA TYR A 44 -14.69 -1.07 0.37
C TYR A 44 -14.86 -2.09 -0.76
N CYS A 45 -14.53 -3.34 -0.50
CA CYS A 45 -14.58 -4.40 -1.52
C CYS A 45 -16.00 -4.82 -1.89
N LYS A 46 -17.02 -4.40 -1.14
CA LYS A 46 -18.42 -4.60 -1.52
C LYS A 46 -18.83 -3.67 -2.66
N GLU A 47 -18.22 -2.50 -2.74
CA GLU A 47 -18.56 -1.48 -3.72
C GLU A 47 -17.57 -1.43 -4.89
N VAL A 48 -16.33 -1.82 -4.65
CA VAL A 48 -15.25 -1.75 -5.64
C VAL A 48 -14.70 -3.15 -5.86
N ASN A 49 -14.57 -3.53 -7.12
CA ASN A 49 -13.98 -4.82 -7.48
C ASN A 49 -12.46 -4.74 -7.28
N VAL A 50 -11.97 -5.39 -6.23
CA VAL A 50 -10.55 -5.47 -5.91
C VAL A 50 -10.07 -6.89 -6.22
N GLU A 51 -9.08 -7.02 -7.10
CA GLU A 51 -8.56 -8.34 -7.48
C GLU A 51 -7.29 -8.73 -6.74
N ALA A 52 -6.56 -7.76 -6.19
CA ALA A 52 -5.29 -8.05 -5.53
C ALA A 52 -4.94 -7.00 -4.49
N PHE A 53 -4.12 -7.41 -3.53
CA PHE A 53 -3.53 -6.52 -2.53
C PHE A 53 -2.02 -6.58 -2.67
N VAL A 54 -1.37 -5.43 -2.51
CA VAL A 54 0.10 -5.34 -2.44
C VAL A 54 0.45 -4.86 -1.03
N VAL A 55 1.12 -5.69 -0.26
CA VAL A 55 1.54 -5.36 1.09
C VAL A 55 3.03 -5.08 1.10
N GLY A 56 3.41 -3.91 1.57
CA GLY A 56 4.81 -3.53 1.64
C GLY A 56 5.63 -4.49 2.49
N GLN A 57 6.87 -4.73 2.07
CA GLN A 57 7.80 -5.58 2.80
C GLN A 57 8.96 -4.72 3.30
N PRO A 58 8.92 -4.29 4.58
CA PRO A 58 10.00 -3.46 5.13
C PRO A 58 11.19 -4.35 5.51
N LEU A 59 12.20 -4.32 4.67
CA LEU A 59 13.45 -5.04 4.89
C LEU A 59 14.53 -4.10 5.40
N GLN A 60 15.46 -4.63 6.18
CA GLN A 60 16.64 -3.90 6.58
C GLN A 60 17.60 -3.77 5.40
N LYS A 61 18.61 -2.91 5.52
CA LYS A 61 19.56 -2.65 4.42
C LYS A 61 20.26 -3.93 3.93
N ASP A 62 20.46 -4.90 4.82
CA ASP A 62 21.10 -6.18 4.50
C ASP A 62 20.13 -7.21 3.90
N GLY A 63 18.86 -6.84 3.73
CA GLY A 63 17.84 -7.73 3.18
C GLY A 63 17.10 -8.60 4.18
N THR A 64 17.45 -8.50 5.47
CA THR A 64 16.73 -9.27 6.51
C THR A 64 15.43 -8.58 6.89
N PRO A 65 14.41 -9.36 7.35
CA PRO A 65 13.14 -8.76 7.77
C PRO A 65 13.30 -7.78 8.92
N SER A 66 12.51 -6.72 8.92
CA SER A 66 12.45 -5.80 10.04
C SER A 66 11.57 -6.38 11.15
N ALA A 67 11.62 -5.77 12.34
CA ALA A 67 10.91 -6.27 13.52
C ALA A 67 9.39 -6.36 13.32
N ILE A 68 8.82 -5.49 12.50
CA ILE A 68 7.37 -5.45 12.26
C ILE A 68 6.87 -6.59 11.36
N GLU A 69 7.77 -7.34 10.72
CA GLU A 69 7.37 -8.38 9.76
C GLU A 69 6.49 -9.46 10.39
N THR A 70 6.70 -9.79 11.65
CA THR A 70 5.85 -10.76 12.35
C THR A 70 4.40 -10.29 12.42
N GLU A 71 4.19 -9.01 12.74
CA GLU A 71 2.84 -8.43 12.74
C GLU A 71 2.24 -8.42 11.34
N ILE A 72 3.04 -8.09 10.34
CA ILE A 72 2.60 -8.05 8.95
C ILE A 72 2.16 -9.43 8.48
N GLN A 73 2.92 -10.48 8.81
CA GLN A 73 2.56 -11.85 8.45
C GLN A 73 1.23 -12.27 9.09
N HIS A 74 1.00 -11.87 10.34
CA HIS A 74 -0.27 -12.13 11.00
C HIS A 74 -1.42 -11.41 10.29
N PHE A 75 -1.22 -10.15 9.93
CA PHE A 75 -2.20 -9.35 9.19
C PHE A 75 -2.50 -9.99 7.82
N ILE A 76 -1.46 -10.44 7.11
CA ILE A 76 -1.64 -11.09 5.81
C ILE A 76 -2.47 -12.36 5.95
N GLY A 77 -2.27 -13.13 7.03
CA GLY A 77 -3.11 -14.29 7.32
C GLY A 77 -4.59 -13.93 7.45
N GLN A 78 -4.88 -12.85 8.17
CA GLN A 78 -6.24 -12.34 8.30
C GLN A 78 -6.80 -11.86 6.96
N LEU A 79 -5.97 -11.20 6.16
CA LEU A 79 -6.35 -10.69 4.86
C LEU A 79 -6.70 -11.85 3.90
N LYS A 80 -5.89 -12.90 3.88
CA LYS A 80 -6.15 -14.10 3.08
C LYS A 80 -7.46 -14.79 3.48
N ALA A 81 -7.73 -14.86 4.78
CA ALA A 81 -8.95 -15.47 5.27
C ALA A 81 -10.19 -14.65 4.87
N ALA A 82 -10.08 -13.32 4.89
CA ALA A 82 -11.20 -12.44 4.56
C ALA A 82 -11.43 -12.31 3.04
N PHE A 83 -10.38 -12.42 2.25
CA PHE A 83 -10.41 -12.20 0.79
C PHE A 83 -9.70 -13.34 0.06
N SER A 84 -10.22 -14.55 0.19
CA SER A 84 -9.57 -15.77 -0.35
C SER A 84 -9.42 -15.77 -1.86
N GLU A 85 -10.23 -14.99 -2.58
CA GLU A 85 -10.17 -14.91 -4.05
C GLU A 85 -9.18 -13.88 -4.56
N CYS A 86 -8.65 -13.01 -3.67
CA CYS A 86 -7.72 -11.99 -4.06
C CYS A 86 -6.27 -12.47 -3.94
N ALA A 87 -5.45 -12.11 -4.92
CA ALA A 87 -4.02 -12.34 -4.83
C ALA A 87 -3.40 -11.37 -3.83
N ILE A 88 -2.36 -11.81 -3.13
CA ILE A 88 -1.62 -10.96 -2.20
C ILE A 88 -0.16 -11.00 -2.61
N ALA A 89 0.36 -9.83 -3.02
CA ALA A 89 1.76 -9.68 -3.40
C ALA A 89 2.51 -8.89 -2.34
N ARG A 90 3.81 -9.15 -2.24
CA ARG A 90 4.70 -8.36 -1.39
C ARG A 90 5.60 -7.52 -2.29
N TYR A 91 5.92 -6.31 -1.86
CA TYR A 91 6.86 -5.47 -2.57
C TYR A 91 7.87 -4.90 -1.60
N ASP A 92 9.15 -5.09 -1.92
CA ASP A 92 10.26 -4.62 -1.10
C ASP A 92 10.28 -3.09 -1.08
N GLU A 93 10.05 -2.51 0.09
CA GLU A 93 9.96 -1.05 0.25
C GLU A 93 11.29 -0.34 -0.05
N ARG A 94 12.41 -1.08 -0.07
CA ARG A 94 13.71 -0.51 -0.46
C ARG A 94 13.74 -0.08 -1.93
N TYR A 95 12.84 -0.64 -2.75
CA TYR A 95 12.74 -0.33 -4.19
C TYR A 95 11.70 0.73 -4.50
N THR A 96 11.23 1.45 -3.50
CA THR A 96 10.30 2.58 -3.73
C THR A 96 10.97 3.59 -4.66
N SER A 97 10.27 3.93 -5.74
CA SER A 97 10.79 4.78 -6.82
C SER A 97 11.08 6.19 -6.33
N LYS A 98 12.32 6.65 -6.54
CA LYS A 98 12.68 8.05 -6.26
C LYS A 98 11.94 9.00 -7.20
N ILE A 99 11.68 8.56 -8.43
CA ILE A 99 10.93 9.36 -9.42
C ILE A 99 9.49 9.54 -8.95
N ALA A 100 8.84 8.47 -8.47
CA ALA A 100 7.48 8.56 -7.93
C ALA A 100 7.43 9.47 -6.71
N ALA A 101 8.44 9.39 -5.83
CA ALA A 101 8.55 10.27 -4.67
C ALA A 101 8.67 11.73 -5.09
N GLN A 102 9.52 12.01 -6.07
CA GLN A 102 9.75 13.35 -6.61
C GLN A 102 8.45 13.90 -7.22
N THR A 103 7.74 13.10 -7.99
CA THR A 103 6.48 13.49 -8.62
C THR A 103 5.45 13.89 -7.58
N LEU A 104 5.31 13.11 -6.50
CA LEU A 104 4.38 13.44 -5.41
C LEU A 104 4.77 14.72 -4.68
N LEU A 105 6.08 14.95 -4.49
CA LEU A 105 6.56 16.18 -3.87
C LEU A 105 6.29 17.40 -4.75
N GLU A 106 6.46 17.25 -6.06
CA GLU A 106 6.22 18.32 -7.04
C GLU A 106 4.73 18.61 -7.25
N SER A 107 3.83 17.69 -6.88
CA SER A 107 2.39 17.87 -7.05
C SER A 107 1.77 18.86 -6.05
N GLY A 108 2.61 19.56 -5.26
CA GLY A 108 2.16 20.68 -4.44
C GLY A 108 1.81 20.34 -3.00
N ILE A 109 2.29 19.23 -2.49
CA ILE A 109 2.13 18.92 -1.06
C ILE A 109 2.97 19.91 -0.26
N LYS A 110 2.31 20.83 0.44
CA LYS A 110 2.98 21.83 1.25
C LYS A 110 3.75 21.18 2.40
N LYS A 111 4.86 21.78 2.80
CA LYS A 111 5.70 21.30 3.90
C LYS A 111 4.89 21.05 5.19
N LYS A 112 3.88 21.88 5.46
CA LYS A 112 2.98 21.71 6.61
C LYS A 112 2.15 20.42 6.51
N GLN A 113 1.68 20.09 5.32
CA GLN A 113 0.90 18.87 5.07
C GLN A 113 1.77 17.61 5.20
N ARG A 114 3.06 17.70 4.85
CA ARG A 114 3.99 16.58 4.99
C ARG A 114 4.27 16.19 6.44
N ARG A 115 3.97 17.09 7.40
CA ARG A 115 4.13 16.81 8.83
C ARG A 115 2.92 16.10 9.42
N ASP A 116 1.78 16.10 8.73
CA ASP A 116 0.60 15.38 9.15
C ASP A 116 0.83 13.89 8.90
N LYS A 117 0.81 13.09 9.97
CA LYS A 117 1.13 11.68 9.91
C LYS A 117 0.17 10.89 9.03
N SER A 118 -1.12 11.25 9.02
CA SER A 118 -2.10 10.58 8.18
C SER A 118 -1.86 10.84 6.69
N ILE A 119 -1.39 12.02 6.34
CA ILE A 119 -1.03 12.36 4.96
C ILE A 119 0.21 11.59 4.54
N LEU A 120 1.23 11.50 5.42
CA LEU A 120 2.45 10.74 5.15
C LEU A 120 2.14 9.26 4.93
N ASP A 121 1.26 8.66 5.75
CA ASP A 121 0.87 7.26 5.59
C ASP A 121 0.21 7.01 4.23
N ARG A 122 -0.67 7.92 3.80
CA ARG A 122 -1.32 7.80 2.50
C ARG A 122 -0.34 7.97 1.34
N ILE A 123 0.61 8.90 1.48
CA ILE A 123 1.65 9.11 0.46
C ILE A 123 2.53 7.87 0.36
N SER A 124 2.93 7.29 1.48
CA SER A 124 3.77 6.10 1.51
C SER A 124 3.07 4.92 0.83
N ALA A 125 1.78 4.71 1.09
CA ALA A 125 1.01 3.65 0.45
C ALA A 125 0.88 3.89 -1.06
N THR A 126 0.67 5.14 -1.48
CA THR A 126 0.56 5.51 -2.89
C THR A 126 1.89 5.29 -3.61
N LEU A 127 3.01 5.67 -3.00
CA LEU A 127 4.34 5.43 -3.53
C LEU A 127 4.64 3.94 -3.69
N LEU A 128 4.31 3.17 -2.68
CA LEU A 128 4.48 1.72 -2.68
C LEU A 128 3.72 1.11 -3.86
N LEU A 129 2.46 1.46 -4.01
CA LEU A 129 1.60 0.90 -5.04
C LEU A 129 2.04 1.34 -6.44
N GLN A 130 2.37 2.62 -6.63
CA GLN A 130 2.85 3.11 -7.92
C GLN A 130 4.17 2.44 -8.32
N SER A 131 5.08 2.27 -7.35
CA SER A 131 6.35 1.59 -7.60
C SER A 131 6.13 0.14 -8.02
N TYR A 132 5.17 -0.54 -7.39
CA TYR A 132 4.79 -1.90 -7.76
C TYR A 132 4.23 -1.95 -9.18
N LEU A 133 3.36 -1.01 -9.55
CA LEU A 133 2.81 -0.95 -10.91
C LEU A 133 3.90 -0.75 -11.95
N ASP A 134 4.84 0.13 -11.68
CA ASP A 134 5.96 0.41 -12.58
C ASP A 134 6.85 -0.82 -12.73
N PHE A 135 7.14 -1.50 -11.63
CA PHE A 135 7.90 -2.74 -11.65
C PHE A 135 7.22 -3.81 -12.47
N LYS A 136 5.91 -4.01 -12.26
CA LYS A 136 5.11 -5.01 -12.95
C LYS A 136 5.05 -4.71 -14.46
N SER A 137 4.91 -3.44 -14.83
CA SER A 137 4.88 -3.00 -16.22
C SER A 137 6.21 -3.29 -16.94
N ASN A 138 7.33 -3.10 -16.24
CA ASN A 138 8.66 -3.33 -16.82
C ASN A 138 9.01 -4.81 -16.99
N MET A 139 8.24 -5.71 -16.38
CA MET A 139 8.44 -7.15 -16.53
C MET A 139 7.73 -7.72 -17.76
N LEU A 140 6.91 -6.94 -18.41
CA LEU A 140 6.24 -7.31 -19.64
C LEU A 140 7.07 -6.85 -20.86
#